data_d25e1585f2ef568e0e2a338af3e327e3
#
_entry.id   d25e1585f2ef568e0e2a338af3e327e3
#
_cell.length_a   1.000
_cell.length_b   1.000
_cell.length_c   1.000
_cell.angle_alpha   90.00
_cell.angle_beta   90.00
_cell.angle_gamma   90.00
#
_symmetry.space_group_name_H-M   'P 1'
#
loop_
_entity.id
_entity.type
_entity.pdbx_description
1 polymer ?
#
loop_
_entity_poly.entity_id
_entity_poly.type
_entity_poly.pdbx_seq_one_letter_code
_entity_poly.pdbx_strand_id
1 'polypeptide(L)'
;MAPSPLNENGVFMDVSLVTWSVVVAAIVLLVVIDLLTVSRKAHDVLFKEAAAMSIFYIAIAIGFGVWVWQTAGSQFGTEYFAAYLVEKSLSVDNLFVFIIILAQFKVPSIFHQRVLMFGVILALVLRAIFIAVGAAALAAFSFTFVIFGAILIWTGVGLFKHWDEDPSPEDNAFVKTIRKRIAMTDEYDGPKIFTRVNGKRLATPMFLVMVAIASTDLLFALDSIPATFGVTQEPFLVFAANAFALLGLRALYFLLKGLLDKLVYLSLGLSVILMFIGVKLIMTYLHEIWYEVPKIPTLVSLSVIALILIVSTVASMIKVKRDPSAHAHAGRITDANAEHTHPDKNK
;
A
#
# COMPACT_ATOMS: atom_id res chain seq x y z
N MET A 1 8.98 27.48 -20.23
CA MET A 1 9.37 26.75 -19.03
C MET A 1 8.55 27.34 -17.90
N ALA A 2 7.51 26.68 -17.43
CA ALA A 2 6.74 27.15 -16.28
C ALA A 2 7.62 26.96 -15.02
N PRO A 3 7.64 27.91 -14.08
CA PRO A 3 8.37 27.73 -12.84
C PRO A 3 7.78 26.53 -12.08
N SER A 4 8.63 25.58 -11.72
CA SER A 4 8.28 24.45 -10.88
C SER A 4 7.78 24.95 -9.50
N PRO A 5 6.77 24.34 -8.89
CA PRO A 5 6.26 24.75 -7.59
C PRO A 5 7.37 24.63 -6.54
N LEU A 6 7.65 25.72 -5.85
CA LEU A 6 8.69 25.82 -4.83
C LEU A 6 8.22 25.10 -3.54
N ASN A 7 9.12 24.36 -2.88
CA ASN A 7 8.87 23.85 -1.52
C ASN A 7 8.80 25.00 -0.51
N GLU A 8 8.55 24.73 0.78
CA GLU A 8 8.40 25.74 1.85
C GLU A 8 9.55 26.77 1.91
N ASN A 9 10.74 26.43 1.37
CA ASN A 9 11.92 27.30 1.32
C ASN A 9 12.34 27.68 -0.11
N GLY A 10 11.55 27.34 -1.14
CA GLY A 10 11.89 27.66 -2.52
C GLY A 10 13.04 26.84 -3.13
N VAL A 11 13.44 25.74 -2.46
CA VAL A 11 14.56 24.88 -2.88
C VAL A 11 14.01 23.52 -3.31
N PHE A 12 14.31 23.10 -4.54
CA PHE A 12 14.12 21.74 -5.01
C PHE A 12 15.34 20.90 -4.72
N MET A 13 15.13 19.60 -4.46
CA MET A 13 16.21 18.65 -4.40
C MET A 13 16.79 18.47 -5.82
N ASP A 14 18.02 18.92 -6.04
CA ASP A 14 18.71 18.70 -7.32
C ASP A 14 19.16 17.24 -7.39
N VAL A 15 18.29 16.39 -7.95
CA VAL A 15 18.56 14.96 -8.11
C VAL A 15 19.08 14.69 -9.50
N SER A 16 20.37 14.35 -9.60
CA SER A 16 20.99 14.01 -10.87
C SER A 16 20.35 12.75 -11.50
N LEU A 17 20.37 12.66 -12.84
CA LEU A 17 19.95 11.45 -13.55
C LEU A 17 20.72 10.20 -13.09
N VAL A 18 21.96 10.36 -12.66
CA VAL A 18 22.76 9.26 -12.11
C VAL A 18 22.16 8.78 -10.79
N THR A 19 21.80 9.69 -9.88
CA THR A 19 21.14 9.34 -8.60
C THR A 19 19.82 8.62 -8.84
N TRP A 20 18.98 9.12 -9.75
CA TRP A 20 17.75 8.45 -10.16
C TRP A 20 18.01 7.04 -10.66
N SER A 21 18.97 6.89 -11.59
CA SER A 21 19.30 5.59 -12.19
C SER A 21 19.82 4.60 -11.16
N VAL A 22 20.68 5.04 -10.24
CA VAL A 22 21.22 4.18 -9.17
C VAL A 22 20.14 3.72 -8.22
N VAL A 23 19.23 4.62 -7.79
CA VAL A 23 18.14 4.26 -6.87
C VAL A 23 17.14 3.34 -7.55
N VAL A 24 16.72 3.61 -8.78
CA VAL A 24 15.85 2.73 -9.55
C VAL A 24 16.50 1.36 -9.75
N ALA A 25 17.78 1.32 -10.13
CA ALA A 25 18.50 0.06 -10.30
C ALA A 25 18.61 -0.73 -8.98
N ALA A 26 18.84 -0.06 -7.85
CA ALA A 26 18.86 -0.69 -6.54
C ALA A 26 17.48 -1.28 -6.16
N ILE A 27 16.39 -0.54 -6.39
CA ILE A 27 15.02 -1.01 -6.16
C ILE A 27 14.72 -2.24 -7.04
N VAL A 28 15.03 -2.15 -8.35
CA VAL A 28 14.85 -3.28 -9.29
C VAL A 28 15.66 -4.49 -8.85
N LEU A 29 16.92 -4.29 -8.43
CA LEU A 29 17.78 -5.36 -7.91
C LEU A 29 17.16 -6.03 -6.68
N LEU A 30 16.63 -5.26 -5.73
CA LEU A 30 15.95 -5.78 -4.54
C LEU A 30 14.70 -6.59 -4.92
N VAL A 31 13.90 -6.11 -5.88
CA VAL A 31 12.73 -6.85 -6.42
C VAL A 31 13.19 -8.15 -7.08
N VAL A 32 14.26 -8.14 -7.87
CA VAL A 32 14.79 -9.34 -8.51
C VAL A 32 15.32 -10.33 -7.47
N ILE A 33 16.02 -9.88 -6.44
CA ILE A 33 16.46 -10.73 -5.33
C ILE A 33 15.26 -11.37 -4.64
N ASP A 34 14.21 -10.59 -4.36
CA ASP A 34 12.98 -11.08 -3.75
C ASP A 34 12.30 -12.12 -4.67
N LEU A 35 12.25 -11.88 -5.98
CA LEU A 35 11.73 -12.81 -6.98
C LEU A 35 12.52 -14.13 -7.01
N LEU A 36 13.84 -14.06 -6.99
CA LEU A 36 14.71 -15.25 -7.03
C LEU A 36 14.59 -16.09 -5.75
N THR A 37 14.35 -15.47 -4.61
CA THR A 37 14.12 -16.18 -3.34
C THR A 37 12.81 -16.96 -3.36
N VAL A 38 11.76 -16.43 -3.97
CA VAL A 38 10.44 -17.09 -4.12
C VAL A 38 10.49 -18.26 -5.09
N SER A 39 11.26 -18.12 -6.19
CA SER A 39 11.24 -19.12 -7.26
C SER A 39 11.89 -20.45 -6.88
N ARG A 40 12.73 -20.46 -5.85
CA ARG A 40 13.59 -21.65 -5.56
C ARG A 40 12.89 -22.81 -4.86
N LYS A 41 11.87 -22.61 -4.02
CA LYS A 41 10.97 -23.66 -3.48
C LYS A 41 9.72 -23.01 -2.90
N ALA A 42 8.54 -23.46 -3.32
CA ALA A 42 7.30 -23.10 -2.63
C ALA A 42 7.30 -23.81 -1.26
N HIS A 43 7.55 -23.07 -0.19
CA HIS A 43 7.48 -23.55 1.18
C HIS A 43 6.68 -22.55 2.02
N ASP A 44 6.10 -23.02 3.10
CA ASP A 44 5.43 -22.14 4.05
C ASP A 44 6.49 -21.30 4.79
N VAL A 45 6.38 -19.98 4.64
CA VAL A 45 7.32 -19.03 5.26
C VAL A 45 7.14 -19.05 6.78
N LEU A 46 8.20 -19.36 7.50
CA LEU A 46 8.20 -19.32 8.96
C LEU A 46 8.18 -17.87 9.47
N PHE A 47 7.53 -17.66 10.62
CA PHE A 47 7.45 -16.33 11.26
C PHE A 47 8.83 -15.66 11.43
N LYS A 48 9.85 -16.42 11.83
CA LYS A 48 11.22 -15.88 11.99
C LYS A 48 11.83 -15.40 10.68
N GLU A 49 11.58 -16.11 9.59
CA GLU A 49 12.05 -15.76 8.25
C GLU A 49 11.35 -14.48 7.76
N ALA A 50 10.04 -14.43 7.90
CA ALA A 50 9.24 -13.24 7.58
C ALA A 50 9.68 -12.01 8.40
N ALA A 51 9.94 -12.19 9.70
CA ALA A 51 10.42 -11.13 10.57
C ALA A 51 11.81 -10.62 10.13
N ALA A 52 12.74 -11.53 9.87
CA ALA A 52 14.08 -11.16 9.41
C ALA A 52 14.06 -10.40 8.08
N MET A 53 13.25 -10.84 7.12
CA MET A 53 13.08 -10.15 5.83
C MET A 53 12.42 -8.78 6.00
N SER A 54 11.39 -8.67 6.85
CA SER A 54 10.74 -7.39 7.14
C SER A 54 11.72 -6.40 7.78
N ILE A 55 12.50 -6.82 8.77
CA ILE A 55 13.53 -6.00 9.40
C ILE A 55 14.59 -5.58 8.38
N PHE A 56 15.01 -6.48 7.50
CA PHE A 56 15.97 -6.18 6.44
C PHE A 56 15.48 -5.06 5.51
N TYR A 57 14.25 -5.15 4.99
CA TYR A 57 13.71 -4.11 4.11
C TYR A 57 13.47 -2.79 4.83
N ILE A 58 13.03 -2.82 6.10
CA ILE A 58 12.88 -1.62 6.93
C ILE A 58 14.25 -0.97 7.17
N ALA A 59 15.28 -1.75 7.46
CA ALA A 59 16.64 -1.25 7.66
C ALA A 59 17.20 -0.57 6.40
N ILE A 60 16.95 -1.14 5.21
CA ILE A 60 17.32 -0.51 3.93
C ILE A 60 16.59 0.83 3.75
N ALA A 61 15.28 0.86 4.01
CA ALA A 61 14.49 2.09 3.90
C ALA A 61 14.98 3.17 4.88
N ILE A 62 15.30 2.81 6.12
CA ILE A 62 15.88 3.72 7.11
C ILE A 62 17.27 4.19 6.65
N GLY A 63 18.11 3.27 6.17
CA GLY A 63 19.45 3.59 5.65
C GLY A 63 19.38 4.59 4.49
N PHE A 64 18.43 4.42 3.57
CA PHE A 64 18.18 5.38 2.50
C PHE A 64 17.74 6.74 3.05
N GLY A 65 16.82 6.77 4.02
CA GLY A 65 16.38 8.02 4.66
C GLY A 65 17.52 8.76 5.36
N VAL A 66 18.41 8.03 6.04
CA VAL A 66 19.61 8.60 6.67
C VAL A 66 20.57 9.15 5.60
N TRP A 67 20.72 8.45 4.49
CA TRP A 67 21.52 8.93 3.36
C TRP A 67 20.94 10.24 2.78
N VAL A 68 19.62 10.31 2.56
CA VAL A 68 18.96 11.56 2.13
C VAL A 68 19.20 12.69 3.14
N TRP A 69 19.06 12.38 4.43
CA TRP A 69 19.27 13.36 5.51
C TRP A 69 20.68 13.94 5.49
N GLN A 70 21.70 13.10 5.27
CA GLN A 70 23.11 13.53 5.25
C GLN A 70 23.50 14.26 3.97
N THR A 71 22.93 13.89 2.83
CA THR A 71 23.32 14.43 1.52
C THR A 71 22.48 15.62 1.07
N ALA A 72 21.17 15.61 1.35
CA ALA A 72 20.23 16.63 0.92
C ALA A 72 19.74 17.53 2.07
N GLY A 73 20.08 17.20 3.32
CA GLY A 73 19.74 18.00 4.49
C GLY A 73 18.55 17.49 5.28
N SER A 74 18.36 18.08 6.48
CA SER A 74 17.37 17.62 7.46
C SER A 74 15.93 17.76 6.98
N GLN A 75 15.63 18.74 6.15
CA GLN A 75 14.30 18.96 5.60
C GLN A 75 13.88 17.75 4.73
N PHE A 76 14.65 17.42 3.68
CA PHE A 76 14.36 16.32 2.78
C PHE A 76 14.39 14.95 3.49
N GLY A 77 15.29 14.78 4.46
CA GLY A 77 15.29 13.59 5.32
C GLY A 77 13.99 13.44 6.10
N THR A 78 13.48 14.52 6.72
CA THR A 78 12.21 14.52 7.45
C THR A 78 11.03 14.25 6.50
N GLU A 79 11.01 14.87 5.33
CA GLU A 79 10.00 14.65 4.29
C GLU A 79 9.97 13.18 3.84
N TYR A 80 11.15 12.58 3.58
CA TYR A 80 11.24 11.17 3.23
C TYR A 80 10.68 10.25 4.32
N PHE A 81 11.08 10.45 5.58
CA PHE A 81 10.59 9.61 6.67
C PHE A 81 9.09 9.77 6.89
N ALA A 82 8.56 10.99 6.76
CA ALA A 82 7.12 11.22 6.85
C ALA A 82 6.37 10.54 5.69
N ALA A 83 6.86 10.67 4.45
CA ALA A 83 6.31 10.00 3.28
C ALA A 83 6.37 8.47 3.43
N TYR A 84 7.51 7.94 3.87
CA TYR A 84 7.69 6.50 4.12
C TYR A 84 6.72 5.98 5.20
N LEU A 85 6.52 6.73 6.28
CA LEU A 85 5.58 6.35 7.35
C LEU A 85 4.14 6.30 6.85
N VAL A 86 3.71 7.30 6.07
CA VAL A 86 2.38 7.32 5.43
C VAL A 86 2.22 6.12 4.51
N GLU A 87 3.15 5.92 3.56
CA GLU A 87 3.09 4.83 2.59
C GLU A 87 3.13 3.46 3.29
N LYS A 88 3.99 3.30 4.30
CA LYS A 88 4.07 2.04 5.05
C LYS A 88 2.77 1.73 5.78
N SER A 89 2.10 2.75 6.34
CA SER A 89 0.83 2.60 7.04
C SER A 89 -0.30 2.22 6.07
N LEU A 90 -0.39 2.90 4.93
CA LEU A 90 -1.35 2.59 3.88
C LEU A 90 -1.07 1.21 3.25
N SER A 91 0.21 0.83 3.12
CA SER A 91 0.60 -0.50 2.62
C SER A 91 0.15 -1.64 3.55
N VAL A 92 0.08 -1.41 4.87
CA VAL A 92 -0.48 -2.40 5.81
C VAL A 92 -1.98 -2.58 5.55
N ASP A 93 -2.72 -1.51 5.32
CA ASP A 93 -4.15 -1.57 4.99
C ASP A 93 -4.38 -2.30 3.64
N ASN A 94 -3.58 -1.99 2.62
CA ASN A 94 -3.62 -2.71 1.34
C ASN A 94 -3.42 -4.22 1.52
N LEU A 95 -2.59 -4.60 2.49
CA LEU A 95 -2.33 -6.00 2.82
C LEU A 95 -3.58 -6.71 3.36
N PHE A 96 -4.43 -6.02 4.15
CA PHE A 96 -5.70 -6.58 4.59
C PHE A 96 -6.58 -6.95 3.41
N VAL A 97 -6.73 -6.04 2.46
CA VAL A 97 -7.55 -6.30 1.28
C VAL A 97 -6.98 -7.45 0.44
N PHE A 98 -5.65 -7.58 0.34
CA PHE A 98 -5.04 -8.73 -0.33
C PHE A 98 -5.37 -10.06 0.38
N ILE A 99 -5.37 -10.08 1.71
CA ILE A 99 -5.77 -11.26 2.49
C ILE A 99 -7.23 -11.62 2.19
N ILE A 100 -8.13 -10.63 2.19
CA ILE A 100 -9.54 -10.83 1.87
C ILE A 100 -9.71 -11.39 0.45
N ILE A 101 -9.03 -10.81 -0.55
CA ILE A 101 -9.08 -11.29 -1.94
C ILE A 101 -8.63 -12.76 -2.01
N LEU A 102 -7.47 -13.08 -1.40
CA LEU A 102 -6.94 -14.44 -1.43
C LEU A 102 -7.89 -15.46 -0.76
N ALA A 103 -8.58 -15.06 0.31
CA ALA A 103 -9.53 -15.90 1.01
C ALA A 103 -10.85 -16.06 0.25
N GLN A 104 -11.46 -14.98 -0.23
CA GLN A 104 -12.73 -15.02 -0.97
C GLN A 104 -12.61 -15.85 -2.26
N PHE A 105 -11.50 -15.71 -2.97
CA PHE A 105 -11.23 -16.52 -4.15
C PHE A 105 -10.67 -17.91 -3.81
N LYS A 106 -10.56 -18.26 -2.51
CA LYS A 106 -10.05 -19.57 -2.03
C LYS A 106 -8.71 -19.95 -2.67
N VAL A 107 -7.81 -18.99 -2.79
CA VAL A 107 -6.48 -19.20 -3.38
C VAL A 107 -5.70 -20.18 -2.50
N PRO A 108 -5.18 -21.30 -3.03
CA PRO A 108 -4.35 -22.22 -2.25
C PRO A 108 -3.12 -21.51 -1.66
N SER A 109 -2.80 -21.77 -0.39
CA SER A 109 -1.73 -21.09 0.37
C SER A 109 -0.36 -21.17 -0.32
N ILE A 110 -0.09 -22.27 -1.01
CA ILE A 110 1.13 -22.48 -1.80
C ILE A 110 1.33 -21.43 -2.92
N PHE A 111 0.25 -20.77 -3.37
CA PHE A 111 0.31 -19.76 -4.44
C PHE A 111 0.33 -18.33 -3.89
N HIS A 112 0.06 -18.10 -2.58
CA HIS A 112 0.01 -16.77 -1.99
C HIS A 112 1.29 -15.97 -2.26
N GLN A 113 2.46 -16.59 -2.11
CA GLN A 113 3.74 -15.94 -2.40
C GLN A 113 3.83 -15.38 -3.82
N ARG A 114 3.41 -16.18 -4.82
CA ARG A 114 3.47 -15.76 -6.24
C ARG A 114 2.48 -14.64 -6.54
N VAL A 115 1.27 -14.76 -6.01
CA VAL A 115 0.22 -13.75 -6.19
C VAL A 115 0.65 -12.41 -5.59
N LEU A 116 1.14 -12.43 -4.34
CA LEU A 116 1.61 -11.23 -3.66
C LEU A 116 2.80 -10.58 -4.38
N MET A 117 3.75 -11.38 -4.87
CA MET A 117 4.89 -10.86 -5.61
C MET A 117 4.47 -10.17 -6.90
N PHE A 118 3.58 -10.81 -7.67
CA PHE A 118 3.06 -10.21 -8.88
C PHE A 118 2.29 -8.93 -8.57
N GLY A 119 1.47 -8.93 -7.49
CA GLY A 119 0.80 -7.73 -6.99
C GLY A 119 1.77 -6.60 -6.69
N VAL A 120 2.87 -6.88 -5.97
CA VAL A 120 3.89 -5.86 -5.64
C VAL A 120 4.57 -5.30 -6.90
N ILE A 121 4.93 -6.15 -7.88
CA ILE A 121 5.55 -5.68 -9.14
C ILE A 121 4.57 -4.78 -9.89
N LEU A 122 3.32 -5.22 -10.02
CA LEU A 122 2.28 -4.43 -10.69
C LEU A 122 2.03 -3.10 -9.96
N ALA A 123 1.95 -3.15 -8.62
CA ALA A 123 1.83 -1.97 -7.77
C ALA A 123 2.95 -0.96 -8.01
N LEU A 124 4.21 -1.41 -8.03
CA LEU A 124 5.37 -0.55 -8.30
C LEU A 124 5.27 0.13 -9.66
N VAL A 125 4.88 -0.61 -10.71
CA VAL A 125 4.75 -0.05 -12.06
C VAL A 125 3.60 0.97 -12.11
N LEU A 126 2.42 0.62 -11.61
CA LEU A 126 1.26 1.52 -11.59
C LEU A 126 1.57 2.78 -10.79
N ARG A 127 2.13 2.66 -9.59
CA ARG A 127 2.48 3.79 -8.74
C ARG A 127 3.56 4.67 -9.36
N ALA A 128 4.56 4.11 -10.04
CA ALA A 128 5.55 4.90 -10.77
C ALA A 128 4.88 5.77 -11.85
N ILE A 129 3.92 5.21 -12.60
CA ILE A 129 3.14 5.97 -13.59
C ILE A 129 2.31 7.06 -12.92
N PHE A 130 1.57 6.72 -11.85
CA PHE A 130 0.72 7.69 -11.16
C PHE A 130 1.52 8.79 -10.47
N ILE A 131 2.69 8.49 -9.92
CA ILE A 131 3.60 9.48 -9.33
C ILE A 131 4.10 10.44 -10.43
N ALA A 132 4.49 9.92 -11.60
CA ALA A 132 4.92 10.75 -12.72
C ALA A 132 3.80 11.67 -13.22
N VAL A 133 2.57 11.13 -13.36
CA VAL A 133 1.38 11.91 -13.76
C VAL A 133 1.01 12.92 -12.67
N GLY A 134 1.01 12.52 -11.40
CA GLY A 134 0.71 13.40 -10.27
C GLY A 134 1.71 14.56 -10.13
N ALA A 135 3.02 14.25 -10.26
CA ALA A 135 4.06 15.28 -10.27
C ALA A 135 3.89 16.25 -11.43
N ALA A 136 3.60 15.75 -12.65
CA ALA A 136 3.34 16.59 -13.81
C ALA A 136 2.08 17.47 -13.63
N ALA A 137 1.03 16.92 -13.03
CA ALA A 137 -0.20 17.67 -12.74
C ALA A 137 0.04 18.76 -11.71
N LEU A 138 0.76 18.49 -10.62
CA LEU A 138 1.13 19.48 -9.60
C LEU A 138 2.04 20.58 -10.17
N ALA A 139 2.98 20.23 -11.03
CA ALA A 139 3.88 21.18 -11.69
C ALA A 139 3.14 22.08 -12.71
N ALA A 140 2.07 21.57 -13.35
CA ALA A 140 1.31 22.31 -14.32
C ALA A 140 0.22 23.20 -13.70
N PHE A 141 -0.40 22.73 -12.60
CA PHE A 141 -1.59 23.38 -12.01
C PHE A 141 -1.56 23.25 -10.49
N SER A 142 -1.32 24.34 -9.75
CA SER A 142 -1.38 24.34 -8.27
C SER A 142 -2.78 23.96 -7.74
N PHE A 143 -3.84 24.19 -8.51
CA PHE A 143 -5.20 23.71 -8.15
C PHE A 143 -5.29 22.19 -7.95
N THR A 144 -4.34 21.42 -8.47
CA THR A 144 -4.24 19.97 -8.24
C THR A 144 -4.18 19.61 -6.75
N PHE A 145 -3.61 20.47 -5.90
CA PHE A 145 -3.62 20.29 -4.44
C PHE A 145 -5.04 20.24 -3.85
N VAL A 146 -5.97 21.05 -4.40
CA VAL A 146 -7.37 21.04 -3.96
C VAL A 146 -8.06 19.75 -4.40
N ILE A 147 -7.81 19.29 -5.64
CA ILE A 147 -8.37 18.04 -6.14
C ILE A 147 -7.88 16.87 -5.27
N PHE A 148 -6.57 16.79 -5.04
CA PHE A 148 -5.99 15.75 -4.21
C PHE A 148 -6.51 15.81 -2.76
N GLY A 149 -6.56 17.02 -2.19
CA GLY A 149 -7.11 17.20 -0.85
C GLY A 149 -8.58 16.77 -0.74
N ALA A 150 -9.40 17.11 -1.74
CA ALA A 150 -10.81 16.72 -1.79
C ALA A 150 -10.97 15.18 -1.90
N ILE A 151 -10.16 14.53 -2.74
CA ILE A 151 -10.15 13.07 -2.87
C ILE A 151 -9.81 12.44 -1.51
N LEU A 152 -8.75 12.88 -0.84
CA LEU A 152 -8.33 12.34 0.45
C LEU A 152 -9.39 12.53 1.54
N ILE A 153 -10.04 13.71 1.60
CA ILE A 153 -11.12 13.95 2.56
C ILE A 153 -12.31 13.04 2.26
N TRP A 154 -12.68 12.92 1.00
CA TRP A 154 -13.80 12.05 0.59
C TRP A 154 -13.54 10.59 0.95
N THR A 155 -12.36 10.08 0.61
CA THR A 155 -11.94 8.70 0.94
C THR A 155 -11.84 8.51 2.45
N GLY A 156 -11.22 9.47 3.16
CA GLY A 156 -11.11 9.42 4.63
C GLY A 156 -12.47 9.40 5.31
N VAL A 157 -13.44 10.22 4.87
CA VAL A 157 -14.82 10.20 5.38
C VAL A 157 -15.53 8.90 5.05
N GLY A 158 -15.33 8.36 3.85
CA GLY A 158 -15.85 7.05 3.45
C GLY A 158 -15.35 5.94 4.36
N LEU A 159 -14.03 5.87 4.53
CA LEU A 159 -13.37 4.90 5.41
C LEU A 159 -13.79 5.06 6.89
N PHE A 160 -13.95 6.31 7.36
CA PHE A 160 -14.45 6.59 8.71
C PHE A 160 -15.87 6.08 8.96
N LYS A 161 -16.75 6.14 7.96
CA LYS A 161 -18.15 5.70 8.07
C LYS A 161 -18.30 4.19 8.01
N HIS A 162 -17.41 3.52 7.25
CA HIS A 162 -17.51 2.08 6.96
C HIS A 162 -16.29 1.30 7.50
N TRP A 163 -15.66 1.83 8.56
CA TRP A 163 -14.45 1.23 9.17
C TRP A 163 -14.66 -0.19 9.72
N ASP A 164 -15.92 -0.55 9.98
CA ASP A 164 -16.40 -1.83 10.49
C ASP A 164 -17.02 -2.73 9.40
N GLU A 165 -16.99 -2.32 8.14
CA GLU A 165 -17.48 -3.12 7.01
C GLU A 165 -16.31 -3.84 6.34
N ASP A 166 -16.54 -5.12 5.97
CA ASP A 166 -15.57 -5.89 5.21
C ASP A 166 -15.66 -5.54 3.73
N PRO A 167 -14.55 -5.16 3.08
CA PRO A 167 -14.55 -4.93 1.64
C PRO A 167 -14.90 -6.22 0.89
N SER A 168 -15.82 -6.13 -0.07
CA SER A 168 -16.22 -7.24 -0.94
C SER A 168 -15.54 -7.15 -2.31
N PRO A 169 -14.36 -7.75 -2.52
CA PRO A 169 -13.65 -7.69 -3.80
C PRO A 169 -14.45 -8.28 -4.96
N GLU A 170 -15.39 -9.22 -4.69
CA GLU A 170 -16.30 -9.75 -5.70
C GLU A 170 -17.28 -8.70 -6.20
N ASP A 171 -17.57 -7.66 -5.42
CA ASP A 171 -18.43 -6.54 -5.79
C ASP A 171 -17.72 -5.50 -6.66
N ASN A 172 -16.41 -5.62 -6.82
CA ASN A 172 -15.63 -4.75 -7.68
C ASN A 172 -16.16 -4.80 -9.12
N ALA A 173 -16.49 -3.64 -9.69
CA ALA A 173 -17.07 -3.52 -11.02
C ALA A 173 -16.17 -4.11 -12.12
N PHE A 174 -14.83 -4.03 -11.96
CA PHE A 174 -13.87 -4.63 -12.88
C PHE A 174 -13.96 -6.17 -12.86
N VAL A 175 -13.98 -6.77 -11.68
CA VAL A 175 -14.11 -8.22 -11.51
C VAL A 175 -15.42 -8.72 -12.10
N LYS A 176 -16.54 -8.06 -11.79
CA LYS A 176 -17.87 -8.39 -12.36
C LYS A 176 -17.91 -8.31 -13.88
N THR A 177 -17.31 -7.25 -14.44
CA THR A 177 -17.29 -7.02 -15.89
C THR A 177 -16.46 -8.09 -16.60
N ILE A 178 -15.29 -8.43 -16.06
CA ILE A 178 -14.39 -9.42 -16.66
C ILE A 178 -14.99 -10.82 -16.57
N ARG A 179 -15.58 -11.20 -15.43
CA ARG A 179 -16.24 -12.49 -15.26
C ARG A 179 -17.38 -12.71 -16.27
N LYS A 180 -18.06 -11.64 -16.69
CA LYS A 180 -19.13 -11.71 -17.70
C LYS A 180 -18.62 -11.82 -19.14
N ARG A 181 -17.39 -11.34 -19.43
CA ARG A 181 -16.88 -11.21 -20.80
C ARG A 181 -15.82 -12.25 -21.18
N ILE A 182 -15.19 -12.88 -20.22
CA ILE A 182 -14.09 -13.82 -20.45
C ILE A 182 -14.55 -15.25 -20.10
N ALA A 183 -14.36 -16.17 -21.03
CA ALA A 183 -14.61 -17.59 -20.77
C ALA A 183 -13.57 -18.14 -19.76
N MET A 184 -14.04 -18.76 -18.69
CA MET A 184 -13.22 -19.16 -17.55
C MET A 184 -13.45 -20.62 -17.20
N THR A 185 -12.47 -21.21 -16.49
CA THR A 185 -12.59 -22.48 -15.79
C THR A 185 -13.05 -22.25 -14.36
N ASP A 186 -13.76 -23.23 -13.78
CA ASP A 186 -14.16 -23.18 -12.36
C ASP A 186 -13.04 -23.60 -11.43
N GLU A 187 -12.01 -24.30 -11.92
CA GLU A 187 -10.91 -24.83 -11.11
C GLU A 187 -9.58 -24.15 -11.42
N TYR A 188 -8.73 -24.10 -10.38
CA TYR A 188 -7.35 -23.66 -10.53
C TYR A 188 -6.52 -24.68 -11.31
N ASP A 189 -5.77 -24.24 -12.32
CA ASP A 189 -4.72 -25.04 -12.98
C ASP A 189 -3.34 -24.63 -12.45
N GLY A 190 -3.05 -25.00 -11.21
CA GLY A 190 -1.85 -24.56 -10.54
C GLY A 190 -1.75 -23.03 -10.50
N PRO A 191 -0.57 -22.44 -10.69
CA PRO A 191 -0.38 -20.98 -10.68
C PRO A 191 -0.69 -20.32 -12.04
N LYS A 192 -1.23 -21.06 -13.02
CA LYS A 192 -1.46 -20.53 -14.35
C LYS A 192 -2.63 -19.55 -14.37
N ILE A 193 -2.45 -18.46 -15.07
CA ILE A 193 -3.49 -17.44 -15.31
C ILE A 193 -4.43 -17.88 -16.44
N PHE A 194 -3.89 -18.61 -17.42
CA PHE A 194 -4.65 -19.18 -18.53
C PHE A 194 -4.32 -20.66 -18.71
N THR A 195 -5.35 -21.44 -19.06
CA THR A 195 -5.21 -22.86 -19.39
C THR A 195 -5.84 -23.18 -20.73
N ARG A 196 -5.60 -24.38 -21.24
CA ARG A 196 -6.23 -24.88 -22.46
C ARG A 196 -7.10 -26.09 -22.14
N VAL A 197 -8.41 -25.96 -22.37
CA VAL A 197 -9.39 -27.04 -22.23
C VAL A 197 -10.04 -27.24 -23.59
N ASN A 198 -10.00 -28.46 -24.10
CA ASN A 198 -10.54 -28.82 -25.42
C ASN A 198 -10.05 -27.92 -26.58
N GLY A 199 -8.76 -27.55 -26.56
CA GLY A 199 -8.14 -26.69 -27.56
C GLY A 199 -8.44 -25.18 -27.42
N LYS A 200 -9.36 -24.78 -26.56
CA LYS A 200 -9.71 -23.38 -26.32
C LYS A 200 -8.90 -22.84 -25.13
N ARG A 201 -8.41 -21.59 -25.25
CA ARG A 201 -7.75 -20.88 -24.17
C ARG A 201 -8.78 -20.27 -23.24
N LEU A 202 -8.79 -20.68 -21.99
CA LEU A 202 -9.69 -20.21 -20.94
C LEU A 202 -8.87 -19.52 -19.84
N ALA A 203 -9.45 -18.53 -19.20
CA ALA A 203 -8.89 -17.93 -18.00
C ALA A 203 -9.16 -18.84 -16.79
N THR A 204 -8.24 -18.86 -15.83
CA THR A 204 -8.42 -19.58 -14.56
C THR A 204 -8.93 -18.63 -13.48
N PRO A 205 -9.40 -19.11 -12.32
CA PRO A 205 -9.71 -18.24 -11.18
C PRO A 205 -8.52 -17.38 -10.75
N MET A 206 -7.28 -17.83 -11.00
CA MET A 206 -6.06 -17.03 -10.73
C MET A 206 -6.06 -15.71 -11.53
N PHE A 207 -6.62 -15.69 -12.74
CA PHE A 207 -6.77 -14.46 -13.52
C PHE A 207 -7.66 -13.44 -12.82
N LEU A 208 -8.80 -13.87 -12.24
CA LEU A 208 -9.69 -12.98 -11.48
C LEU A 208 -9.01 -12.43 -10.22
N VAL A 209 -8.25 -13.27 -9.53
CA VAL A 209 -7.45 -12.84 -8.36
C VAL A 209 -6.48 -11.74 -8.76
N MET A 210 -5.77 -11.91 -9.88
CA MET A 210 -4.83 -10.91 -10.36
C MET A 210 -5.52 -9.60 -10.76
N VAL A 211 -6.68 -9.69 -11.39
CA VAL A 211 -7.50 -8.51 -11.74
C VAL A 211 -8.01 -7.82 -10.48
N ALA A 212 -8.49 -8.57 -9.50
CA ALA A 212 -8.97 -8.01 -8.24
C ALA A 212 -7.84 -7.25 -7.51
N ILE A 213 -6.66 -7.86 -7.40
CA ILE A 213 -5.47 -7.22 -6.81
C ILE A 213 -5.08 -5.96 -7.59
N ALA A 214 -5.00 -6.06 -8.93
CA ALA A 214 -4.63 -4.93 -9.77
C ALA A 214 -5.60 -3.75 -9.66
N SER A 215 -6.91 -4.03 -9.71
CA SER A 215 -7.93 -2.99 -9.61
C SER A 215 -7.99 -2.36 -8.21
N THR A 216 -7.75 -3.14 -7.18
CA THR A 216 -7.71 -2.65 -5.80
C THR A 216 -6.47 -1.79 -5.56
N ASP A 217 -5.29 -2.23 -6.05
CA ASP A 217 -4.07 -1.42 -5.92
C ASP A 217 -4.15 -0.11 -6.71
N LEU A 218 -4.84 -0.11 -7.85
CA LEU A 218 -5.15 1.10 -8.60
C LEU A 218 -5.98 2.10 -7.76
N LEU A 219 -6.99 1.61 -7.03
CA LEU A 219 -7.80 2.44 -6.13
C LEU A 219 -6.94 2.99 -4.98
N PHE A 220 -6.09 2.15 -4.39
CA PHE A 220 -5.17 2.59 -3.33
C PHE A 220 -4.13 3.59 -3.81
N ALA A 221 -3.68 3.51 -5.07
CA ALA A 221 -2.78 4.50 -5.64
C ALA A 221 -3.42 5.89 -5.75
N LEU A 222 -4.75 5.96 -5.98
CA LEU A 222 -5.49 7.23 -6.02
C LEU A 222 -5.51 7.94 -4.66
N ASP A 223 -5.39 7.22 -3.56
CA ASP A 223 -5.37 7.77 -2.21
C ASP A 223 -3.94 7.99 -1.70
N SER A 224 -3.07 6.99 -1.87
CA SER A 224 -1.72 7.02 -1.31
C SER A 224 -0.82 8.05 -1.98
N ILE A 225 -0.90 8.21 -3.30
CA ILE A 225 -0.03 9.14 -4.03
C ILE A 225 -0.35 10.60 -3.69
N PRO A 226 -1.62 11.07 -3.70
CA PRO A 226 -1.98 12.38 -3.16
C PRO A 226 -1.55 12.55 -1.70
N ALA A 227 -1.73 11.52 -0.85
CA ALA A 227 -1.31 11.58 0.55
C ALA A 227 0.19 11.80 0.69
N THR A 228 1.01 11.12 -0.11
CA THR A 228 2.46 11.28 -0.09
C THR A 228 2.88 12.63 -0.64
N PHE A 229 2.24 13.13 -1.72
CA PHE A 229 2.44 14.50 -2.21
C PHE A 229 1.99 15.58 -1.22
N GLY A 230 1.07 15.26 -0.31
CA GLY A 230 0.70 16.14 0.81
C GLY A 230 1.78 16.26 1.88
N VAL A 231 2.74 15.34 1.90
CA VAL A 231 3.87 15.34 2.83
C VAL A 231 5.12 15.95 2.21
N THR A 232 5.45 15.57 0.98
CA THR A 232 6.58 16.10 0.22
C THR A 232 6.19 16.30 -1.24
N GLN A 233 6.65 17.40 -1.85
CA GLN A 233 6.40 17.69 -3.27
C GLN A 233 7.53 17.19 -4.19
N GLU A 234 8.54 16.54 -3.62
CA GLU A 234 9.68 16.00 -4.36
C GLU A 234 9.36 14.64 -4.97
N PRO A 235 9.21 14.52 -6.32
CA PRO A 235 8.83 13.27 -6.97
C PRO A 235 9.80 12.12 -6.67
N PHE A 236 11.07 12.43 -6.48
CA PHE A 236 12.11 11.46 -6.13
C PHE A 236 11.84 10.83 -4.75
N LEU A 237 11.51 11.66 -3.75
CA LEU A 237 11.20 11.19 -2.41
C LEU A 237 9.88 10.43 -2.37
N VAL A 238 8.86 10.90 -3.09
CA VAL A 238 7.58 10.20 -3.24
C VAL A 238 7.80 8.82 -3.84
N PHE A 239 8.56 8.72 -4.93
CA PHE A 239 8.86 7.44 -5.58
C PHE A 239 9.66 6.51 -4.67
N ALA A 240 10.74 7.02 -4.06
CA ALA A 240 11.59 6.23 -3.18
C ALA A 240 10.83 5.72 -1.95
N ALA A 241 10.09 6.60 -1.25
CA ALA A 241 9.29 6.24 -0.09
C ALA A 241 8.26 5.15 -0.42
N ASN A 242 7.58 5.31 -1.56
CA ASN A 242 6.60 4.35 -2.06
C ASN A 242 7.24 3.00 -2.40
N ALA A 243 8.33 3.01 -3.16
CA ALA A 243 9.02 1.78 -3.56
C ALA A 243 9.56 1.02 -2.34
N PHE A 244 10.23 1.71 -1.40
CA PHE A 244 10.74 1.08 -0.18
C PHE A 244 9.60 0.60 0.77
N ALA A 245 8.45 1.26 0.79
CA ALA A 245 7.30 0.81 1.57
C ALA A 245 6.70 -0.49 1.01
N LEU A 246 6.65 -0.64 -0.32
CA LEU A 246 6.18 -1.84 -1.01
C LEU A 246 7.18 -3.00 -0.93
N LEU A 247 8.48 -2.70 -0.94
CA LEU A 247 9.51 -3.71 -0.69
C LEU A 247 9.28 -4.31 0.71
N GLY A 248 9.29 -5.64 0.79
CA GLY A 248 9.00 -6.36 2.02
C GLY A 248 7.51 -6.49 2.37
N LEU A 249 6.58 -6.00 1.53
CA LEU A 249 5.14 -6.20 1.74
C LEU A 249 4.78 -7.69 1.83
N ARG A 250 5.42 -8.51 1.01
CA ARG A 250 5.31 -9.97 1.05
C ARG A 250 5.74 -10.56 2.40
N ALA A 251 6.90 -10.16 2.90
CA ALA A 251 7.37 -10.59 4.20
C ALA A 251 6.42 -10.15 5.32
N LEU A 252 5.93 -8.91 5.22
CA LEU A 252 4.95 -8.36 6.13
C LEU A 252 3.63 -9.16 6.11
N TYR A 253 3.20 -9.67 4.95
CA TYR A 253 2.02 -10.53 4.85
C TYR A 253 2.13 -11.75 5.76
N PHE A 254 3.24 -12.48 5.69
CA PHE A 254 3.44 -13.69 6.51
C PHE A 254 3.63 -13.37 7.99
N LEU A 255 4.23 -12.21 8.30
CA LEU A 255 4.38 -11.72 9.66
C LEU A 255 3.03 -11.35 10.27
N LEU A 256 2.18 -10.69 9.50
CA LEU A 256 0.92 -10.12 9.97
C LEU A 256 -0.27 -11.07 9.86
N LYS A 257 -0.18 -12.16 9.11
CA LYS A 257 -1.28 -13.12 8.88
C LYS A 257 -1.96 -13.61 10.18
N GLY A 258 -1.33 -13.45 11.37
CA GLY A 258 -1.96 -13.74 12.67
C GLY A 258 -2.05 -12.52 13.60
N LEU A 259 -1.54 -11.36 13.18
CA LEU A 259 -1.53 -10.14 13.99
C LEU A 259 -2.54 -9.10 13.48
N LEU A 260 -2.90 -9.18 12.18
CA LEU A 260 -3.82 -8.24 11.54
C LEU A 260 -5.19 -8.26 12.21
N ASP A 261 -5.66 -9.44 12.65
CA ASP A 261 -6.90 -9.59 13.41
C ASP A 261 -6.95 -8.75 14.70
N LYS A 262 -5.76 -8.32 15.19
CA LYS A 262 -5.63 -7.54 16.42
C LYS A 262 -5.60 -6.02 16.20
N LEU A 263 -5.53 -5.54 14.96
CA LEU A 263 -5.45 -4.11 14.63
C LEU A 263 -6.84 -3.51 14.32
N VAL A 264 -7.80 -3.70 15.24
CA VAL A 264 -9.22 -3.33 15.09
C VAL A 264 -9.44 -1.88 14.65
N TYR A 265 -8.62 -0.94 15.13
CA TYR A 265 -8.76 0.49 14.85
C TYR A 265 -7.78 1.04 13.81
N LEU A 266 -7.11 0.18 13.03
CA LEU A 266 -6.14 0.64 12.03
C LEU A 266 -6.82 1.47 10.94
N SER A 267 -7.91 0.97 10.36
CA SER A 267 -8.68 1.66 9.32
C SER A 267 -9.24 3.00 9.81
N LEU A 268 -9.66 3.06 11.08
CA LEU A 268 -10.08 4.31 11.73
C LEU A 268 -8.92 5.30 11.84
N GLY A 269 -7.73 4.85 12.26
CA GLY A 269 -6.53 5.69 12.29
C GLY A 269 -6.14 6.22 10.91
N LEU A 270 -6.18 5.37 9.89
CA LEU A 270 -5.89 5.76 8.51
C LEU A 270 -6.90 6.77 7.97
N SER A 271 -8.19 6.63 8.27
CA SER A 271 -9.21 7.60 7.87
C SER A 271 -8.91 9.01 8.40
N VAL A 272 -8.48 9.10 9.68
CA VAL A 272 -8.09 10.39 10.30
C VAL A 272 -6.83 10.95 9.64
N ILE A 273 -5.84 10.12 9.32
CA ILE A 273 -4.62 10.53 8.61
C ILE A 273 -4.98 11.09 7.22
N LEU A 274 -5.80 10.39 6.45
CA LEU A 274 -6.21 10.84 5.11
C LEU A 274 -6.93 12.18 5.16
N MET A 275 -7.88 12.35 6.09
CA MET A 275 -8.58 13.63 6.29
C MET A 275 -7.60 14.75 6.69
N PHE A 276 -6.68 14.48 7.62
CA PHE A 276 -5.67 15.45 8.03
C PHE A 276 -4.77 15.89 6.86
N ILE A 277 -4.26 14.93 6.07
CA ILE A 277 -3.42 15.23 4.91
C ILE A 277 -4.22 15.96 3.83
N GLY A 278 -5.48 15.57 3.61
CA GLY A 278 -6.38 16.26 2.68
C GLY A 278 -6.60 17.73 3.03
N VAL A 279 -6.84 18.02 4.32
CA VAL A 279 -6.93 19.40 4.84
C VAL A 279 -5.60 20.14 4.64
N LYS A 280 -4.48 19.51 4.95
CA LYS A 280 -3.14 20.10 4.75
C LYS A 280 -2.91 20.49 3.29
N LEU A 281 -3.26 19.63 2.32
CA LEU A 281 -3.12 19.94 0.89
C LEU A 281 -3.94 21.17 0.48
N ILE A 282 -5.20 21.25 0.92
CA ILE A 282 -6.05 22.40 0.65
C ILE A 282 -5.47 23.68 1.28
N MET A 283 -4.98 23.59 2.54
CA MET A 283 -4.33 24.70 3.21
C MET A 283 -3.06 25.15 2.48
N THR A 284 -2.29 24.23 1.92
CA THR A 284 -1.08 24.56 1.12
C THR A 284 -1.48 25.41 -0.10
N TYR A 285 -2.50 25.03 -0.84
CA TYR A 285 -3.03 25.81 -1.97
C TYR A 285 -3.57 27.18 -1.52
N LEU A 286 -4.36 27.21 -0.44
CA LEU A 286 -4.91 28.45 0.08
C LEU A 286 -3.81 29.43 0.54
N HIS A 287 -2.72 28.93 1.09
CA HIS A 287 -1.58 29.77 1.46
C HIS A 287 -0.90 30.42 0.23
N GLU A 288 -0.90 29.76 -0.94
CA GLU A 288 -0.38 30.36 -2.17
C GLU A 288 -1.25 31.55 -2.65
N ILE A 289 -2.56 31.51 -2.39
CA ILE A 289 -3.50 32.56 -2.78
C ILE A 289 -3.65 33.60 -1.66
N TRP A 290 -3.76 33.16 -0.43
CA TRP A 290 -3.92 33.97 0.78
C TRP A 290 -2.82 33.67 1.77
N TYR A 291 -1.81 34.51 1.80
CA TYR A 291 -0.63 34.36 2.66
C TYR A 291 -0.94 34.29 4.17
N GLU A 292 -2.13 34.73 4.59
CA GLU A 292 -2.58 34.63 5.98
C GLU A 292 -2.90 33.20 6.45
N VAL A 293 -3.13 32.27 5.53
CA VAL A 293 -3.40 30.86 5.87
C VAL A 293 -2.09 30.20 6.32
N PRO A 294 -2.01 29.63 7.54
CA PRO A 294 -0.78 29.06 8.04
C PRO A 294 -0.43 27.76 7.28
N LYS A 295 0.85 27.56 6.97
CA LYS A 295 1.37 26.28 6.50
C LYS A 295 1.60 25.33 7.69
N ILE A 296 1.26 24.06 7.54
CA ILE A 296 1.57 23.02 8.52
C ILE A 296 2.97 22.46 8.20
N PRO A 297 3.98 22.69 9.08
CA PRO A 297 5.32 22.18 8.85
C PRO A 297 5.35 20.65 8.75
N THR A 298 6.27 20.11 7.95
CA THR A 298 6.42 18.66 7.73
C THR A 298 6.67 17.89 9.04
N LEU A 299 7.46 18.46 9.94
CA LEU A 299 7.72 17.85 11.26
C LEU A 299 6.44 17.70 12.10
N VAL A 300 5.54 18.73 12.06
CA VAL A 300 4.24 18.66 12.75
C VAL A 300 3.40 17.57 12.11
N SER A 301 3.36 17.49 10.77
CA SER A 301 2.62 16.43 10.05
C SER A 301 3.13 15.05 10.43
N LEU A 302 4.45 14.84 10.45
CA LEU A 302 5.06 13.58 10.87
C LEU A 302 4.67 13.20 12.31
N SER A 303 4.71 14.18 13.22
CA SER A 303 4.34 13.95 14.63
C SER A 303 2.86 13.59 14.80
N VAL A 304 1.97 14.26 14.09
CA VAL A 304 0.52 13.95 14.09
C VAL A 304 0.26 12.56 13.51
N ILE A 305 0.86 12.21 12.37
CA ILE A 305 0.71 10.90 11.76
C ILE A 305 1.21 9.79 12.70
N ALA A 306 2.43 9.96 13.25
CA ALA A 306 3.00 9.01 14.19
C ALA A 306 2.12 8.85 15.45
N LEU A 307 1.58 9.93 15.98
CA LEU A 307 0.69 9.91 17.17
C LEU A 307 -0.60 9.13 16.86
N ILE A 308 -1.25 9.40 15.72
CA ILE A 308 -2.47 8.71 15.32
C ILE A 308 -2.21 7.20 15.18
N LEU A 309 -1.10 6.80 14.55
CA LEU A 309 -0.73 5.39 14.40
C LEU A 309 -0.46 4.71 15.74
N ILE A 310 0.25 5.36 16.65
CA ILE A 310 0.52 4.83 17.98
C ILE A 310 -0.80 4.67 18.74
N VAL A 311 -1.66 5.70 18.76
CA VAL A 311 -2.95 5.66 19.45
C VAL A 311 -3.84 4.58 18.91
N SER A 312 -4.00 4.46 17.58
CA SER A 312 -4.83 3.41 16.96
C SER A 312 -4.30 2.00 17.24
N THR A 313 -2.98 1.82 17.22
CA THR A 313 -2.35 0.52 17.53
C THR A 313 -2.54 0.16 19.01
N VAL A 314 -2.26 1.08 19.92
CA VAL A 314 -2.42 0.85 21.38
C VAL A 314 -3.89 0.61 21.71
N ALA A 315 -4.81 1.41 21.18
CA ALA A 315 -6.25 1.22 21.37
C ALA A 315 -6.72 -0.15 20.88
N SER A 316 -6.24 -0.60 19.69
CA SER A 316 -6.52 -1.94 19.16
C SER A 316 -6.04 -3.04 20.11
N MET A 317 -4.81 -2.94 20.60
CA MET A 317 -4.25 -3.93 21.53
C MET A 317 -5.03 -3.97 22.87
N ILE A 318 -5.46 -2.81 23.39
CA ILE A 318 -6.29 -2.73 24.59
C ILE A 318 -7.67 -3.36 24.35
N LYS A 319 -8.29 -3.08 23.19
CA LYS A 319 -9.59 -3.63 22.83
C LYS A 319 -9.54 -5.15 22.76
N VAL A 320 -8.60 -5.72 22.04
CA VAL A 320 -8.42 -7.18 21.91
C VAL A 320 -8.09 -7.83 23.27
N LYS A 321 -7.32 -7.15 24.14
CA LYS A 321 -7.03 -7.67 25.48
C LYS A 321 -8.28 -7.70 26.37
N ARG A 322 -9.22 -6.75 26.21
CA ARG A 322 -10.48 -6.68 26.97
C ARG A 322 -11.57 -7.56 26.40
N ASP A 323 -11.56 -7.71 25.09
CA ASP A 323 -12.54 -8.45 24.33
C ASP A 323 -11.82 -9.32 23.28
N PRO A 324 -11.45 -10.57 23.63
CA PRO A 324 -10.76 -11.47 22.72
C PRO A 324 -11.56 -11.84 21.46
N SER A 325 -12.88 -11.57 21.44
CA SER A 325 -13.74 -11.76 20.27
C SER A 325 -13.72 -10.57 19.31
N ALA A 326 -13.12 -9.43 19.71
CA ALA A 326 -12.95 -8.28 18.85
C ALA A 326 -11.85 -8.57 17.82
N HIS A 327 -12.26 -8.68 16.57
CA HIS A 327 -11.37 -8.83 15.44
C HIS A 327 -11.40 -7.55 14.61
N ALA A 328 -10.30 -7.24 13.92
CA ALA A 328 -10.36 -6.31 12.79
C ALA A 328 -11.34 -6.90 11.76
N HIS A 329 -12.18 -6.10 11.14
CA HIS A 329 -13.22 -6.60 10.24
C HIS A 329 -12.68 -7.40 9.05
N ALA A 330 -11.41 -7.26 8.71
CA ALA A 330 -10.67 -8.14 7.79
C ALA A 330 -10.31 -9.53 8.39
N GLY A 331 -10.57 -9.77 9.66
CA GLY A 331 -10.04 -10.94 10.40
C GLY A 331 -10.92 -12.20 10.42
N ARG A 332 -12.16 -12.17 9.99
CA ARG A 332 -13.04 -13.35 9.92
C ARG A 332 -12.62 -14.45 8.94
N ILE A 333 -11.48 -14.28 8.30
CA ILE A 333 -10.93 -15.20 7.29
C ILE A 333 -10.40 -16.51 7.91
N THR A 334 -10.07 -16.52 9.20
CA THR A 334 -9.51 -17.71 9.86
C THR A 334 -10.54 -18.82 10.11
N ASP A 335 -11.79 -18.49 10.30
CA ASP A 335 -12.84 -19.49 10.60
C ASP A 335 -13.29 -20.29 9.36
N ALA A 336 -13.19 -19.72 8.17
CA ALA A 336 -13.57 -20.42 6.93
C ALA A 336 -12.57 -21.55 6.54
N ASN A 337 -11.33 -21.50 7.04
CA ASN A 337 -10.30 -22.52 6.80
C ASN A 337 -10.29 -23.63 7.89
N ALA A 338 -10.93 -23.42 9.03
CA ALA A 338 -10.95 -24.42 10.12
C ALA A 338 -11.95 -25.56 9.85
N GLU A 339 -13.02 -25.31 9.10
CA GLU A 339 -14.04 -26.33 8.80
C GLU A 339 -13.64 -27.37 7.76
N HIS A 340 -12.56 -27.17 6.99
CA HIS A 340 -12.13 -28.11 5.94
C HIS A 340 -10.98 -29.02 6.32
N THR A 341 -10.50 -29.03 7.58
CA THR A 341 -9.37 -29.89 8.03
C THR A 341 -9.78 -31.11 8.84
N HIS A 342 -11.07 -31.42 9.00
CA HIS A 342 -11.50 -32.70 9.53
C HIS A 342 -11.99 -33.62 8.39
N PRO A 343 -11.16 -34.54 7.89
CA PRO A 343 -11.69 -35.70 7.19
C PRO A 343 -12.36 -36.58 8.25
N ASP A 344 -13.63 -36.85 8.03
CA ASP A 344 -14.46 -37.77 8.76
C ASP A 344 -13.73 -39.09 9.06
N LYS A 345 -13.27 -39.27 10.30
CA LYS A 345 -12.86 -40.57 10.82
C LYS A 345 -14.05 -41.23 11.46
N ASN A 346 -14.97 -41.69 10.62
CA ASN A 346 -15.90 -42.75 11.00
C ASN A 346 -16.59 -43.32 9.76
N LYS A 347 -15.92 -44.28 9.13
CA LYS A 347 -16.53 -45.49 8.58
C LYS A 347 -15.46 -46.53 8.33
#